data_acfe4fdee058500c0316438d6538e4c4
#
_entry.id   acfe4fdee058500c0316438d6538e4c4
#
_cell.length_a   1.000
_cell.length_b   1.000
_cell.length_c   1.000
_cell.angle_alpha   90.00
_cell.angle_beta   90.00
_cell.angle_gamma   90.00
#
_symmetry.space_group_name_H-M   'P 1'
#
loop_
_entity.id
_entity.type
_entity.pdbx_description
1 polymer ?
#
loop_
_entity_poly.entity_id
_entity_poly.type
_entity_poly.pdbx_seq_one_letter_code
_entity_poly.pdbx_strand_id
1 'polypeptide(L)' 'MPREIIQLQCTECKNKNYSTTKNKRRTPGRLEIKKYCPFDRRHTVHREVK' A
#
# COMPACT_ATOMS: atom_id res chain seq x y z
N MET A 1 -11.96 -10.37 14.48
CA MET A 1 -11.50 -9.02 14.23
C MET A 1 -11.44 -8.78 12.74
N PRO A 2 -12.15 -7.80 12.25
CA PRO A 2 -12.17 -7.57 10.81
C PRO A 2 -10.89 -6.88 10.33
N ARG A 3 -9.97 -7.69 9.88
CA ARG A 3 -8.82 -7.19 9.16
C ARG A 3 -9.09 -7.38 7.68
N GLU A 4 -8.92 -6.34 6.93
CA GLU A 4 -9.09 -6.42 5.49
C GLU A 4 -7.74 -6.50 4.82
N ILE A 5 -7.66 -7.38 3.83
CA ILE A 5 -6.47 -7.47 3.01
C ILE A 5 -6.51 -6.34 2.00
N ILE A 6 -5.46 -5.56 1.98
CA ILE A 6 -5.31 -4.47 1.02
C ILE A 6 -4.03 -4.65 0.24
N GLN A 7 -3.96 -4.02 -0.90
CA GLN A 7 -2.75 -4.02 -1.71
C GLN A 7 -2.19 -2.61 -1.74
N LEU A 8 -0.87 -2.53 -1.76
CA LEU A 8 -0.17 -1.25 -1.85
C LEU A 8 0.36 -1.09 -3.26
N GLN A 9 -0.12 -0.07 -3.93
CA GLN A 9 0.26 0.24 -5.29
C GLN A 9 1.23 1.40 -5.31
N CYS A 10 2.33 1.23 -6.05
CA CYS A 10 3.27 2.30 -6.25
C CYS A 10 2.61 3.44 -7.02
N THR A 11 2.78 4.66 -6.55
CA THR A 11 2.17 5.81 -7.21
C THR A 11 2.93 6.24 -8.45
N GLU A 12 4.16 5.76 -8.62
CA GLU A 12 5.00 6.11 -9.76
C GLU A 12 4.81 5.15 -10.94
N CYS A 13 5.03 3.87 -10.70
CA CYS A 13 4.91 2.86 -11.76
C CYS A 13 3.55 2.17 -11.77
N LYS A 14 2.73 2.41 -10.77
CA LYS A 14 1.37 1.86 -10.63
C LYS A 14 1.34 0.34 -10.58
N ASN A 15 2.37 -0.25 -10.05
CA ASN A 15 2.41 -1.69 -9.82
C ASN A 15 2.04 -2.01 -8.39
N LYS A 16 1.26 -3.06 -8.21
CA LYS A 16 0.87 -3.53 -6.89
C LYS A 16 2.00 -4.38 -6.32
N ASN A 17 2.95 -3.74 -5.67
CA ASN A 17 4.16 -4.40 -5.20
C ASN A 17 4.02 -5.10 -3.87
N TYR A 18 3.07 -4.67 -3.05
CA TYR A 18 2.93 -5.15 -1.68
C TYR A 18 1.49 -5.44 -1.37
N SER A 19 1.29 -6.32 -0.41
CA SER A 19 -0.02 -6.56 0.17
C SER A 19 0.13 -6.58 1.68
N THR A 20 -0.91 -6.12 2.36
CA THR A 20 -0.90 -6.08 3.81
C THR A 20 -2.33 -6.13 4.32
N THR A 21 -2.47 -6.17 5.62
CA THR A 21 -3.78 -6.11 6.24
C THR A 21 -3.88 -4.86 7.10
N LYS A 22 -5.07 -4.32 7.22
CA LYS A 22 -5.29 -3.19 8.11
C LYS A 22 -6.60 -3.33 8.84
N ASN A 23 -6.69 -2.66 9.97
CA ASN A 23 -7.91 -2.56 10.75
C ASN A 23 -8.54 -1.20 10.46
N LYS A 24 -9.70 -1.20 9.85
CA LYS A 24 -10.40 0.03 9.48
C LYS A 24 -10.72 0.92 10.66
N ARG A 25 -10.90 0.33 11.83
CA ARG A 25 -11.20 1.12 13.03
C ARG A 25 -10.02 1.96 13.47
N ARG A 26 -8.80 1.43 13.28
CA ARG A 26 -7.57 2.14 13.67
C ARG A 26 -7.08 3.06 12.59
N THR A 27 -7.31 2.68 11.34
CA THR A 27 -6.79 3.45 10.21
C THR A 27 -7.91 3.67 9.21
N PRO A 28 -8.86 4.56 9.53
CA PRO A 28 -9.89 4.92 8.56
C PRO A 28 -9.24 5.72 7.44
N GLY A 29 -9.60 5.42 6.23
CA GLY A 29 -9.02 6.06 5.09
C GLY A 29 -7.92 5.25 4.47
N ARG A 30 -7.29 5.82 3.45
CA ARG A 30 -6.30 5.10 2.68
C ARG A 30 -4.94 5.15 3.36
N LEU A 31 -4.29 4.00 3.37
CA LEU A 31 -2.96 3.89 3.90
C LEU A 31 -1.95 4.28 2.82
N GLU A 32 -1.00 5.13 3.18
CA GLU A 32 0.08 5.52 2.28
C GLU A 32 1.39 5.29 3.01
N ILE A 33 2.25 4.47 2.42
CA ILE A 33 3.53 4.11 3.03
C ILE A 33 4.62 4.20 1.98
N LYS A 34 5.77 4.70 2.39
CA LYS A 34 6.94 4.69 1.53
C LYS A 34 7.58 3.31 1.55
N LYS A 35 7.67 2.68 0.40
CA LYS A 35 8.27 1.35 0.25
C LYS A 35 9.18 1.34 -0.96
N TYR A 36 10.18 0.45 -0.92
CA TYR A 36 11.08 0.30 -2.04
C TYR A 36 10.34 -0.29 -3.24
N CYS A 37 10.44 0.38 -4.37
CA CYS A 37 9.83 -0.09 -5.61
C CYS A 37 10.93 -0.67 -6.51
N PRO A 38 10.94 -1.99 -6.75
CA PRO A 38 11.97 -2.58 -7.58
C PRO A 38 11.87 -2.18 -9.04
N PHE A 39 10.72 -1.73 -9.47
CA PHE A 39 10.55 -1.27 -10.85
C PHE A 39 11.14 0.11 -11.07
N ASP A 40 11.04 0.98 -10.05
CA ASP A 40 11.62 2.31 -10.09
C ASP A 40 13.01 2.34 -9.48
N ARG A 41 13.42 1.25 -8.83
CA ARG A 41 14.70 1.12 -8.13
C ARG A 41 14.92 2.22 -7.10
N ARG A 42 13.85 2.62 -6.43
CA ARG A 42 13.92 3.64 -5.39
C ARG A 42 12.71 3.52 -4.50
N HIS A 43 12.78 4.19 -3.37
CA HIS A 43 11.63 4.23 -2.46
C HIS A 43 10.61 5.23 -3.00
N THR A 44 9.39 4.77 -3.16
CA THR A 44 8.28 5.61 -3.60
C THR A 44 7.09 5.40 -2.68
N VAL A 45 6.17 6.35 -2.71
CA VAL A 45 4.95 6.24 -1.93
C VAL A 45 4.07 5.16 -2.54
N HIS A 46 3.65 4.24 -1.70
CA HIS A 46 2.70 3.20 -2.09
C HIS A 46 1.38 3.49 -1.40
N ARG A 47 0.32 3.45 -2.18
CA ARG A 47 -1.02 3.79 -1.71
C ARG A 47 -1.90 2.55 -1.66
N GLU A 48 -2.76 2.51 -0.65
CA GLU A 48 -3.71 1.43 -0.52
C GLU A 48 -4.67 1.39 -1.69
N VAL A 49 -4.84 0.21 -2.27
CA VAL A 49 -5.87 -0.06 -3.28
C VAL A 49 -6.56 -1.37 -2.94
N LYS A 50 -7.78 -1.51 -3.38
CA LYS A 50 -8.53 -2.76 -3.20
C LYS A 50 -8.63 -3.53 -4.49
#